data_7048fa97fcd182bdba83fdabcdd29cd9
#
_entry.id   7048fa97fcd182bdba83fdabcdd29cd9
#
_cell.length_a   1.000
_cell.length_b   1.000
_cell.length_c   1.000
_cell.angle_alpha   90.00
_cell.angle_beta   90.00
_cell.angle_gamma   90.00
#
_symmetry.space_group_name_H-M   'P 1'
#
loop_
_entity.id
_entity.type
_entity.pdbx_description
1 polymer ?
#
loop_
_entity_poly.entity_id
_entity_poly.type
_entity_poly.pdbx_seq_one_letter_code
_entity_poly.pdbx_strand_id
1 'polypeptide(L)'
;EATAIPKNWVDGCNRMDLNIVPAEFVKEMIQQTKYEEKQGKEVVRVHGVNTPIEVLFEGYDEKTFGKTNKFSEGLVDEMNKITEPFCFLFVGHWLSGNLTQDRKDVGMLVKTFLETFKNKGKKKRPALILKTSSATFSVMDREEMLNKIQTIRDTVDAKILPNIYLLHGDLEADEMNELYNHPKVKAHVSFTHGEGFGRPLLEASLTGKPVIFSAWSGHVDFLPPSLSTALEGSLTKVPKGSFMKEMYVDGMAWFSVNYSKAAKVMKDVFINYKKYTPIFNQLGKTNRVKFTRAKMGEKFIEIVDRMIGDVPQAVSLKLPKLKKIDGGQTGAIKPPKDEPKVKDVIKLPKLRKM
;
A
#
# COMPACT_ATOMS: atom_id res chain seq x y z
N GLU A 1 -6.11 5.27 4.41
CA GLU A 1 -4.96 6.05 4.86
C GLU A 1 -5.35 7.18 5.84
N ALA A 2 -6.64 7.25 6.20
CA ALA A 2 -7.22 8.14 7.20
C ALA A 2 -8.33 7.41 7.96
N THR A 3 -8.93 8.07 8.97
CA THR A 3 -9.91 7.46 9.89
C THR A 3 -11.31 7.25 9.31
N ALA A 4 -11.57 7.66 8.07
CA ALA A 4 -12.86 7.50 7.42
C ALA A 4 -12.70 7.50 5.89
N ILE A 5 -13.79 7.15 5.18
CA ILE A 5 -13.91 7.25 3.73
C ILE A 5 -14.97 8.31 3.36
N PRO A 6 -14.89 8.94 2.16
CA PRO A 6 -15.90 9.87 1.69
C PRO A 6 -17.29 9.25 1.52
N LYS A 7 -18.36 10.06 1.61
CA LYS A 7 -19.75 9.59 1.48
C LYS A 7 -20.02 8.88 0.14
N ASN A 8 -19.51 9.42 -0.96
CA ASN A 8 -19.63 8.80 -2.29
C ASN A 8 -18.96 7.42 -2.38
N TRP A 9 -17.92 7.16 -1.57
CA TRP A 9 -17.32 5.83 -1.47
C TRP A 9 -18.22 4.86 -0.70
N VAL A 10 -18.92 5.32 0.37
CA VAL A 10 -19.94 4.51 1.06
C VAL A 10 -21.03 4.08 0.08
N ASP A 11 -21.52 5.02 -0.74
CA ASP A 11 -22.52 4.73 -1.77
C ASP A 11 -21.96 3.76 -2.84
N GLY A 12 -20.69 3.88 -3.19
CA GLY A 12 -19.98 2.97 -4.09
C GLY A 12 -19.93 1.55 -3.54
N CYS A 13 -19.47 1.40 -2.31
CA CYS A 13 -19.37 0.11 -1.62
C CYS A 13 -20.73 -0.58 -1.53
N ASN A 14 -21.79 0.16 -1.23
CA ASN A 14 -23.14 -0.40 -1.08
C ASN A 14 -23.80 -0.85 -2.39
N ARG A 15 -23.20 -0.56 -3.55
CA ARG A 15 -23.64 -1.08 -4.86
C ARG A 15 -22.99 -2.41 -5.24
N MET A 16 -22.03 -2.87 -4.46
CA MET A 16 -21.29 -4.12 -4.69
C MET A 16 -21.87 -5.26 -3.85
N ASP A 17 -21.74 -6.48 -4.34
CA ASP A 17 -22.09 -7.70 -3.57
C ASP A 17 -21.03 -8.00 -2.51
N LEU A 18 -19.79 -7.62 -2.79
CA LEU A 18 -18.62 -7.79 -1.93
C LEU A 18 -17.62 -6.66 -2.15
N ASN A 19 -17.04 -6.16 -1.06
CA ASN A 19 -15.91 -5.27 -1.09
C ASN A 19 -14.65 -5.99 -0.60
N ILE A 20 -13.57 -5.94 -1.36
CA ILE A 20 -12.27 -6.52 -0.99
C ILE A 20 -11.30 -5.39 -0.70
N VAL A 21 -10.64 -5.45 0.44
CA VAL A 21 -9.71 -4.41 0.93
C VAL A 21 -8.36 -5.02 1.34
N PRO A 22 -7.25 -4.26 1.28
CA PRO A 22 -5.91 -4.84 1.43
C PRO A 22 -5.48 -5.13 2.87
N ALA A 23 -6.16 -4.59 3.89
CA ALA A 23 -5.75 -4.71 5.29
C ALA A 23 -6.94 -4.62 6.25
N GLU A 24 -6.79 -5.21 7.45
CA GLU A 24 -7.80 -5.13 8.52
C GLU A 24 -8.10 -3.68 8.89
N PHE A 25 -7.08 -2.83 8.97
CA PHE A 25 -7.25 -1.39 9.19
C PHE A 25 -8.24 -0.75 8.20
N VAL A 26 -8.11 -1.06 6.91
CA VAL A 26 -9.00 -0.47 5.88
C VAL A 26 -10.43 -0.95 6.07
N LYS A 27 -10.61 -2.24 6.37
CA LYS A 27 -11.92 -2.80 6.70
C LYS A 27 -12.56 -2.09 7.89
N GLU A 28 -11.82 -1.94 8.98
CA GLU A 28 -12.29 -1.26 10.18
C GLU A 28 -12.70 0.20 9.91
N MET A 29 -11.87 0.96 9.20
CA MET A 29 -12.16 2.38 8.89
C MET A 29 -13.41 2.50 8.01
N ILE A 30 -13.62 1.61 7.06
CA ILE A 30 -14.82 1.58 6.23
C ILE A 30 -16.05 1.25 7.08
N GLN A 31 -15.98 0.23 7.93
CA GLN A 31 -17.09 -0.19 8.79
C GLN A 31 -17.48 0.86 9.83
N GLN A 32 -16.50 1.60 10.36
CA GLN A 32 -16.73 2.66 11.35
C GLN A 32 -17.23 3.96 10.72
N THR A 33 -17.02 4.16 9.41
CA THR A 33 -17.47 5.37 8.72
C THR A 33 -18.98 5.42 8.64
N LYS A 34 -19.57 6.47 9.24
CA LYS A 34 -21.01 6.71 9.24
C LYS A 34 -21.31 8.18 9.02
N TYR A 35 -22.28 8.46 8.20
CA TYR A 35 -22.79 9.79 7.90
C TYR A 35 -24.21 9.94 8.41
N GLU A 36 -24.45 10.96 9.22
CA GLU A 36 -25.79 11.30 9.72
C GLU A 36 -26.48 12.27 8.75
N GLU A 37 -27.70 11.94 8.39
CA GLU A 37 -28.60 12.85 7.72
C GLU A 37 -29.55 13.44 8.77
N LYS A 38 -29.54 14.78 8.88
CA LYS A 38 -30.30 15.50 9.91
C LYS A 38 -31.42 16.31 9.28
N GLN A 39 -32.59 16.28 9.91
CA GLN A 39 -33.67 17.20 9.64
C GLN A 39 -33.87 18.10 10.87
N GLY A 40 -33.38 19.33 10.78
CA GLY A 40 -33.24 20.20 11.95
C GLY A 40 -32.22 19.67 12.96
N LYS A 41 -32.67 19.33 14.18
CA LYS A 41 -31.80 18.75 15.24
C LYS A 41 -31.87 17.22 15.30
N GLU A 42 -32.80 16.60 14.57
CA GLU A 42 -33.02 15.16 14.62
C GLU A 42 -32.21 14.44 13.55
N VAL A 43 -31.62 13.30 13.93
CA VAL A 43 -30.95 12.38 13.00
C VAL A 43 -32.03 11.47 12.39
N VAL A 44 -32.34 11.69 11.10
CA VAL A 44 -33.38 10.93 10.39
C VAL A 44 -32.83 9.67 9.73
N ARG A 45 -31.52 9.64 9.42
CA ARG A 45 -30.89 8.50 8.80
C ARG A 45 -29.39 8.45 9.11
N VAL A 46 -28.86 7.24 9.21
CA VAL A 46 -27.41 6.97 9.31
C VAL A 46 -27.00 6.15 8.10
N HIS A 47 -26.03 6.65 7.34
CA HIS A 47 -25.47 6.00 6.18
C HIS A 47 -24.11 5.40 6.55
N GLY A 48 -23.95 4.10 6.32
CA GLY A 48 -22.67 3.38 6.43
C GLY A 48 -22.60 2.30 5.38
N VAL A 49 -21.49 1.59 5.31
CA VAL A 49 -21.33 0.43 4.43
C VAL A 49 -22.03 -0.75 5.08
N ASN A 50 -22.98 -1.36 4.34
CA ASN A 50 -23.81 -2.48 4.80
C ASN A 50 -23.48 -3.79 4.07
N THR A 51 -22.68 -3.72 3.00
CA THR A 51 -22.24 -4.87 2.21
C THR A 51 -21.05 -5.57 2.87
N PRO A 52 -20.85 -6.87 2.62
CA PRO A 52 -19.71 -7.62 3.15
C PRO A 52 -18.38 -6.97 2.75
N ILE A 53 -17.42 -7.00 3.69
CA ILE A 53 -16.05 -6.53 3.45
C ILE A 53 -15.10 -7.65 3.85
N GLU A 54 -14.28 -8.09 2.91
CA GLU A 54 -13.25 -9.11 3.11
C GLU A 54 -11.86 -8.52 2.98
N VAL A 55 -10.92 -9.05 3.75
CA VAL A 55 -9.52 -8.61 3.69
C VAL A 55 -8.73 -9.57 2.82
N LEU A 56 -8.11 -9.02 1.78
CA LEU A 56 -7.17 -9.70 0.91
C LEU A 56 -5.89 -8.89 0.84
N PHE A 57 -4.85 -9.32 1.54
CA PHE A 57 -3.57 -8.63 1.56
C PHE A 57 -2.91 -8.56 0.17
N GLU A 58 -2.05 -7.59 -0.04
CA GLU A 58 -1.26 -7.48 -1.27
C GLU A 58 -0.03 -8.41 -1.19
N GLY A 59 -0.10 -9.53 -1.92
CA GLY A 59 0.99 -10.50 -1.97
C GLY A 59 2.20 -9.96 -2.74
N TYR A 60 3.41 -10.14 -2.17
CA TYR A 60 4.65 -9.85 -2.89
C TYR A 60 4.95 -10.96 -3.93
N ASP A 61 5.68 -10.60 -4.98
CA ASP A 61 6.16 -11.58 -5.97
C ASP A 61 7.39 -12.31 -5.42
N GLU A 62 7.22 -13.57 -5.05
CA GLU A 62 8.26 -14.42 -4.49
C GLU A 62 9.39 -14.79 -5.45
N LYS A 63 9.21 -14.53 -6.76
CA LYS A 63 10.27 -14.71 -7.75
C LYS A 63 11.24 -13.54 -7.77
N THR A 64 10.74 -12.35 -7.45
CA THR A 64 11.49 -11.09 -7.52
C THR A 64 11.99 -10.67 -6.14
N PHE A 65 11.09 -10.66 -5.14
CA PHE A 65 11.43 -10.12 -3.82
C PHE A 65 11.86 -11.20 -2.83
N GLY A 66 12.86 -10.89 -2.05
CA GLY A 66 13.41 -11.77 -1.01
C GLY A 66 14.85 -11.42 -0.69
N LYS A 67 15.56 -12.35 -0.04
CA LYS A 67 16.99 -12.15 0.22
C LYS A 67 17.81 -12.41 -1.04
N THR A 68 18.67 -11.45 -1.39
CA THR A 68 19.66 -11.59 -2.46
C THR A 68 21.01 -11.02 -2.05
N ASN A 69 22.07 -11.52 -2.66
CA ASN A 69 23.42 -10.98 -2.64
C ASN A 69 23.94 -10.67 -4.05
N LYS A 70 23.05 -10.68 -5.04
CA LYS A 70 23.35 -10.30 -6.41
C LYS A 70 22.93 -8.84 -6.60
N PHE A 71 23.75 -8.06 -7.25
CA PHE A 71 23.51 -6.65 -7.51
C PHE A 71 23.90 -6.31 -8.95
N SER A 72 23.07 -5.57 -9.64
CA SER A 72 23.34 -5.04 -10.97
C SER A 72 24.48 -4.02 -10.94
N GLU A 73 25.24 -3.93 -12.02
CA GLU A 73 26.36 -2.96 -12.12
C GLU A 73 25.88 -1.52 -11.90
N GLY A 74 24.74 -1.14 -12.48
CA GLY A 74 24.18 0.20 -12.33
C GLY A 74 23.88 0.57 -10.89
N LEU A 75 23.27 -0.36 -10.12
CA LEU A 75 23.00 -0.14 -8.70
C LEU A 75 24.31 -0.07 -7.89
N VAL A 76 25.26 -0.96 -8.18
CA VAL A 76 26.58 -0.96 -7.51
C VAL A 76 27.29 0.37 -7.73
N ASP A 77 27.29 0.90 -8.95
CA ASP A 77 27.93 2.17 -9.27
C ASP A 77 27.28 3.35 -8.52
N GLU A 78 25.96 3.40 -8.45
CA GLU A 78 25.27 4.43 -7.66
C GLU A 78 25.55 4.29 -6.16
N MET A 79 25.49 3.06 -5.63
CA MET A 79 25.75 2.83 -4.22
C MET A 79 27.21 3.04 -3.83
N ASN A 80 28.16 2.89 -4.75
CA ASN A 80 29.59 3.18 -4.49
C ASN A 80 29.85 4.67 -4.27
N LYS A 81 29.03 5.56 -4.81
CA LYS A 81 29.09 7.02 -4.56
C LYS A 81 28.77 7.39 -3.10
N ILE A 82 28.08 6.51 -2.37
CA ILE A 82 27.74 6.69 -0.96
C ILE A 82 28.93 6.25 -0.09
N THR A 83 29.43 7.13 0.74
CA THR A 83 30.62 6.85 1.57
C THR A 83 30.31 6.21 2.90
N GLU A 84 29.07 6.31 3.37
CA GLU A 84 28.64 5.81 4.65
C GLU A 84 28.31 4.29 4.59
N PRO A 85 28.85 3.51 5.56
CA PRO A 85 28.57 2.08 5.63
C PRO A 85 27.20 1.75 6.24
N PHE A 86 26.53 2.74 6.82
CA PHE A 86 25.20 2.63 7.39
C PHE A 86 24.26 3.67 6.76
N CYS A 87 23.28 3.20 6.01
CA CYS A 87 22.25 4.03 5.43
C CYS A 87 20.87 3.59 5.93
N PHE A 88 20.06 4.58 6.32
CA PHE A 88 18.62 4.42 6.34
C PHE A 88 18.08 4.56 4.92
N LEU A 89 17.05 3.81 4.58
CA LEU A 89 16.37 3.89 3.28
C LEU A 89 14.90 4.28 3.49
N PHE A 90 14.45 5.27 2.76
CA PHE A 90 13.04 5.56 2.55
C PHE A 90 12.65 5.24 1.10
N VAL A 91 11.48 4.65 0.90
CA VAL A 91 10.90 4.37 -0.42
C VAL A 91 9.46 4.88 -0.45
N GLY A 92 9.13 5.73 -1.40
CA GLY A 92 7.79 6.24 -1.60
C GLY A 92 7.75 7.58 -2.30
N HIS A 93 6.56 8.04 -2.69
CA HIS A 93 6.38 9.36 -3.28
C HIS A 93 6.45 10.45 -2.21
N TRP A 94 7.03 11.58 -2.58
CA TRP A 94 7.01 12.80 -1.80
C TRP A 94 6.17 13.84 -2.54
N LEU A 95 4.86 13.75 -2.35
CA LEU A 95 3.90 14.62 -3.01
C LEU A 95 4.01 16.08 -2.52
N SER A 96 3.18 16.94 -3.07
CA SER A 96 3.12 18.36 -2.69
C SER A 96 2.62 18.54 -1.25
N GLY A 97 3.01 19.63 -0.64
CA GLY A 97 2.62 20.02 0.72
C GLY A 97 3.79 20.59 1.51
N ASN A 98 3.48 21.40 2.51
CA ASN A 98 4.45 21.86 3.49
C ASN A 98 4.85 20.72 4.43
N LEU A 99 5.78 20.99 5.35
CA LEU A 99 6.13 20.04 6.41
C LEU A 99 4.86 19.57 7.13
N THR A 100 4.74 18.27 7.37
CA THR A 100 3.59 17.59 7.98
C THR A 100 2.32 17.50 7.12
N GLN A 101 2.34 18.00 5.89
CA GLN A 101 1.19 17.95 4.98
C GLN A 101 1.30 16.88 3.90
N ASP A 102 2.49 16.31 3.71
CA ASP A 102 2.72 15.17 2.83
C ASP A 102 2.33 13.87 3.55
N ARG A 103 1.50 13.04 2.91
CA ARG A 103 1.01 11.78 3.49
C ARG A 103 2.12 10.83 3.96
N LYS A 104 3.24 10.81 3.27
CA LYS A 104 4.40 9.98 3.66
C LYS A 104 5.29 10.65 4.70
N ASP A 105 5.02 11.91 5.03
CA ASP A 105 5.74 12.74 6.01
C ASP A 105 7.26 12.77 5.80
N VAL A 106 7.66 12.78 4.52
CA VAL A 106 9.07 12.71 4.10
C VAL A 106 9.84 13.93 4.59
N GLY A 107 9.22 15.11 4.57
CA GLY A 107 9.83 16.34 5.05
C GLY A 107 10.22 16.25 6.52
N MET A 108 9.35 15.72 7.38
CA MET A 108 9.66 15.54 8.80
C MET A 108 10.61 14.39 9.05
N LEU A 109 10.59 13.34 8.23
CA LEU A 109 11.63 12.30 8.26
C LEU A 109 13.01 12.90 8.00
N VAL A 110 13.15 13.70 6.94
CA VAL A 110 14.41 14.42 6.60
C VAL A 110 14.84 15.30 7.77
N LYS A 111 13.95 16.15 8.27
CA LYS A 111 14.24 17.06 9.38
C LYS A 111 14.67 16.31 10.64
N THR A 112 13.92 15.29 11.02
CA THR A 112 14.22 14.46 12.22
C THR A 112 15.56 13.74 12.08
N PHE A 113 15.88 13.22 10.89
CA PHE A 113 17.16 12.59 10.61
C PHE A 113 18.32 13.58 10.77
N LEU A 114 18.22 14.76 10.16
CA LEU A 114 19.22 15.81 10.25
C LEU A 114 19.47 16.24 11.71
N GLU A 115 18.39 16.53 12.44
CA GLU A 115 18.46 16.93 13.87
C GLU A 115 19.09 15.83 14.75
N THR A 116 18.78 14.56 14.47
CA THR A 116 19.28 13.42 15.26
C THR A 116 20.79 13.22 15.10
N PHE A 117 21.32 13.44 13.90
CA PHE A 117 22.71 13.10 13.56
C PHE A 117 23.58 14.31 13.25
N LYS A 118 23.09 15.56 13.44
CA LYS A 118 23.89 16.78 13.29
C LYS A 118 25.08 16.83 14.24
N ASN A 119 26.12 17.51 13.86
CA ASN A 119 27.33 17.78 14.65
C ASN A 119 28.04 16.52 15.19
N LYS A 120 27.87 15.37 14.48
CA LYS A 120 28.57 14.13 14.82
C LYS A 120 29.80 13.93 13.92
N GLY A 121 30.83 13.31 14.47
CA GLY A 121 32.01 12.90 13.68
C GLY A 121 31.64 11.85 12.60
N LYS A 122 32.49 11.76 11.55
CA LYS A 122 32.21 10.93 10.37
C LYS A 122 31.77 9.49 10.71
N LYS A 123 32.43 8.83 11.69
CA LYS A 123 32.10 7.45 12.10
C LYS A 123 30.76 7.32 12.87
N LYS A 124 30.17 8.43 13.32
CA LYS A 124 28.92 8.49 14.10
C LYS A 124 27.77 9.12 13.31
N ARG A 125 27.91 9.25 12.00
CA ARG A 125 26.89 9.77 11.09
C ARG A 125 26.49 8.69 10.11
N PRO A 126 25.25 8.21 10.14
CA PRO A 126 24.68 7.44 9.04
C PRO A 126 24.32 8.36 7.87
N ALA A 127 23.96 7.78 6.73
CA ALA A 127 23.29 8.48 5.66
C ALA A 127 21.80 8.15 5.60
N LEU A 128 21.03 8.99 4.90
CA LEU A 128 19.66 8.72 4.50
C LEU A 128 19.59 8.64 2.98
N ILE A 129 19.10 7.54 2.45
CA ILE A 129 18.78 7.37 1.04
C ILE A 129 17.29 7.59 0.87
N LEU A 130 16.91 8.51 0.00
CA LEU A 130 15.54 8.77 -0.40
C LEU A 130 15.35 8.23 -1.82
N LYS A 131 14.69 7.07 -1.95
CA LYS A 131 14.15 6.58 -3.21
C LYS A 131 12.77 7.19 -3.38
N THR A 132 12.72 8.35 -3.99
CA THR A 132 11.51 9.18 -4.04
C THR A 132 11.40 10.00 -5.32
N SER A 133 10.18 10.35 -5.64
CA SER A 133 9.77 11.31 -6.66
C SER A 133 8.48 11.99 -6.22
N SER A 134 8.04 13.04 -6.89
CA SER A 134 6.67 13.53 -6.69
C SER A 134 5.69 12.72 -7.56
N ALA A 135 5.39 13.15 -8.73
CA ALA A 135 4.44 12.47 -9.62
C ALA A 135 5.12 11.84 -10.85
N THR A 136 6.35 12.25 -11.16
CA THR A 136 7.08 11.83 -12.36
C THR A 136 8.56 11.57 -12.04
N PHE A 137 9.32 11.11 -13.04
CA PHE A 137 10.78 10.98 -12.94
C PHE A 137 11.51 11.98 -13.86
N SER A 138 10.88 13.12 -14.12
CA SER A 138 11.48 14.17 -14.95
C SER A 138 12.65 14.90 -14.25
N VAL A 139 13.47 15.59 -15.03
CA VAL A 139 14.54 16.43 -14.49
C VAL A 139 13.97 17.53 -13.58
N MET A 140 12.82 18.11 -13.94
CA MET A 140 12.14 19.13 -13.13
C MET A 140 11.69 18.57 -11.78
N ASP A 141 11.15 17.37 -11.76
CA ASP A 141 10.76 16.68 -10.54
C ASP A 141 11.97 16.42 -9.64
N ARG A 142 13.08 15.99 -10.23
CA ARG A 142 14.34 15.79 -9.50
C ARG A 142 14.84 17.08 -8.84
N GLU A 143 14.83 18.19 -9.57
CA GLU A 143 15.24 19.51 -9.03
C GLU A 143 14.29 19.97 -7.91
N GLU A 144 12.99 19.72 -8.03
CA GLU A 144 12.02 19.99 -6.95
C GLU A 144 12.36 19.20 -5.69
N MET A 145 12.67 17.90 -5.81
CA MET A 145 13.06 17.07 -4.66
C MET A 145 14.35 17.58 -4.00
N LEU A 146 15.35 17.96 -4.80
CA LEU A 146 16.60 18.54 -4.29
C LEU A 146 16.35 19.86 -3.55
N ASN A 147 15.51 20.73 -4.10
CA ASN A 147 15.14 22.00 -3.47
C ASN A 147 14.40 21.79 -2.15
N LYS A 148 13.45 20.84 -2.07
CA LYS A 148 12.77 20.46 -0.82
C LYS A 148 13.78 20.00 0.24
N ILE A 149 14.71 19.12 -0.12
CA ILE A 149 15.77 18.66 0.78
C ILE A 149 16.62 19.83 1.26
N GLN A 150 17.07 20.72 0.36
CA GLN A 150 17.90 21.86 0.70
C GLN A 150 17.16 22.82 1.62
N THR A 151 15.92 23.15 1.33
CA THR A 151 15.07 24.01 2.17
C THR A 151 15.00 23.49 3.61
N ILE A 152 14.84 22.17 3.79
CA ILE A 152 14.82 21.58 5.13
C ILE A 152 16.20 21.64 5.78
N ARG A 153 17.29 21.37 5.04
CA ARG A 153 18.66 21.48 5.53
C ARG A 153 18.94 22.87 6.08
N ASP A 154 18.48 23.90 5.41
CA ASP A 154 18.69 25.31 5.78
C ASP A 154 17.95 25.70 7.07
N THR A 155 16.92 24.93 7.48
CA THR A 155 16.22 25.14 8.76
C THR A 155 16.93 24.52 9.96
N VAL A 156 17.98 23.71 9.72
CA VAL A 156 18.67 23.00 10.81
C VAL A 156 19.96 23.72 11.18
N ASP A 157 19.98 24.35 12.36
CA ASP A 157 21.17 24.98 12.90
C ASP A 157 22.23 23.93 13.27
N ALA A 158 23.26 23.83 12.44
CA ALA A 158 24.36 22.86 12.62
C ALA A 158 25.60 23.24 11.82
N LYS A 159 26.78 23.01 12.43
CA LYS A 159 28.08 23.13 11.74
C LYS A 159 28.30 21.98 10.74
N ILE A 160 27.78 20.82 11.05
CA ILE A 160 27.95 19.60 10.25
C ILE A 160 26.62 18.83 10.21
N LEU A 161 26.12 18.55 9.00
CA LEU A 161 24.92 17.75 8.77
C LEU A 161 25.30 16.36 8.22
N PRO A 162 24.50 15.31 8.51
CA PRO A 162 24.63 14.02 7.86
C PRO A 162 24.25 14.13 6.37
N ASN A 163 24.74 13.18 5.57
CA ASN A 163 24.46 13.15 4.15
C ASN A 163 23.08 12.56 3.87
N ILE A 164 22.42 13.15 2.86
CA ILE A 164 21.17 12.64 2.26
C ILE A 164 21.46 12.41 0.78
N TYR A 165 21.10 11.26 0.29
CA TYR A 165 21.24 10.86 -1.10
C TYR A 165 19.86 10.70 -1.73
N LEU A 166 19.60 11.39 -2.83
CA LEU A 166 18.38 11.25 -3.61
C LEU A 166 18.63 10.23 -4.72
N LEU A 167 17.91 9.11 -4.65
CA LEU A 167 17.81 8.12 -5.72
C LEU A 167 16.52 8.38 -6.48
N HIS A 168 16.59 9.25 -7.47
CA HIS A 168 15.49 9.66 -8.33
C HIS A 168 15.55 8.92 -9.65
N GLY A 169 14.44 8.34 -10.07
CA GLY A 169 14.32 7.52 -11.27
C GLY A 169 13.42 6.33 -11.04
N ASP A 170 13.00 5.67 -12.10
CA ASP A 170 12.31 4.40 -12.00
C ASP A 170 13.33 3.27 -11.84
N LEU A 171 13.02 2.30 -11.01
CA LEU A 171 13.78 1.08 -10.82
C LEU A 171 12.86 -0.10 -11.10
N GLU A 172 13.37 -1.07 -11.83
CA GLU A 172 12.67 -2.32 -12.02
C GLU A 172 12.52 -3.07 -10.68
N ALA A 173 11.59 -4.00 -10.62
CA ALA A 173 11.28 -4.70 -9.39
C ALA A 173 12.50 -5.46 -8.81
N ASP A 174 13.32 -6.05 -9.67
CA ASP A 174 14.57 -6.71 -9.27
C ASP A 174 15.58 -5.71 -8.69
N GLU A 175 15.75 -4.55 -9.31
CA GLU A 175 16.63 -3.48 -8.83
C GLU A 175 16.15 -2.92 -7.47
N MET A 176 14.82 -2.82 -7.29
CA MET A 176 14.24 -2.45 -6.01
C MET A 176 14.56 -3.50 -4.93
N ASN A 177 14.44 -4.79 -5.23
CA ASN A 177 14.83 -5.84 -4.31
C ASN A 177 16.33 -5.79 -3.98
N GLU A 178 17.18 -5.55 -4.97
CA GLU A 178 18.63 -5.37 -4.80
C GLU A 178 18.93 -4.18 -3.88
N LEU A 179 18.25 -3.05 -4.09
CA LEU A 179 18.40 -1.86 -3.24
C LEU A 179 18.07 -2.15 -1.77
N TYR A 180 16.93 -2.82 -1.49
CA TYR A 180 16.58 -3.22 -0.14
C TYR A 180 17.63 -4.15 0.50
N ASN A 181 18.22 -5.04 -0.28
CA ASN A 181 19.23 -5.99 0.18
C ASN A 181 20.64 -5.41 0.26
N HIS A 182 20.92 -4.27 -0.38
CA HIS A 182 22.28 -3.73 -0.50
C HIS A 182 22.97 -3.60 0.88
N PRO A 183 24.27 -4.00 1.03
CA PRO A 183 24.95 -4.04 2.32
C PRO A 183 25.03 -2.71 3.06
N LYS A 184 25.05 -1.57 2.37
CA LYS A 184 25.03 -0.23 2.98
C LYS A 184 23.65 0.15 3.52
N VAL A 185 22.56 -0.37 2.96
CA VAL A 185 21.20 -0.20 3.50
C VAL A 185 21.04 -1.08 4.72
N LYS A 186 20.93 -0.49 5.90
CA LYS A 186 20.84 -1.19 7.18
C LYS A 186 19.43 -1.21 7.75
N ALA A 187 18.64 -0.20 7.52
CA ALA A 187 17.26 -0.12 8.00
C ALA A 187 16.38 0.62 7.01
N HIS A 188 15.12 0.21 6.88
CA HIS A 188 14.09 1.00 6.22
C HIS A 188 13.42 1.91 7.24
N VAL A 189 13.00 3.12 6.82
CA VAL A 189 12.32 4.06 7.70
C VAL A 189 11.18 4.76 6.97
N SER A 190 10.01 4.83 7.62
CA SER A 190 8.84 5.54 7.10
C SER A 190 8.07 6.19 8.25
N PHE A 191 7.73 7.47 8.09
CA PHE A 191 6.89 8.22 9.02
C PHE A 191 5.46 8.38 8.49
N THR A 192 5.08 7.56 7.53
CA THR A 192 3.78 7.67 6.86
C THR A 192 2.64 7.92 7.83
N HIS A 193 1.77 8.85 7.47
CA HIS A 193 0.54 9.14 8.22
C HIS A 193 -0.52 8.04 8.08
N GLY A 194 -0.38 7.16 7.07
CA GLY A 194 -1.24 6.01 6.84
C GLY A 194 -0.96 5.33 5.51
N GLU A 195 -1.16 4.02 5.49
CA GLU A 195 -1.06 3.15 4.32
C GLU A 195 -2.33 2.29 4.19
N GLY A 196 -2.77 2.06 2.97
CA GLY A 196 -3.77 1.02 2.72
C GLY A 196 -3.22 -0.37 3.05
N PHE A 197 -2.03 -0.67 2.58
CA PHE A 197 -1.28 -1.88 2.89
C PHE A 197 0.18 -1.57 3.24
N GLY A 198 0.89 -0.86 2.37
CA GLY A 198 2.28 -0.47 2.59
C GLY A 198 3.30 -1.42 1.94
N ARG A 199 3.14 -1.70 0.64
CA ARG A 199 4.04 -2.60 -0.11
C ARG A 199 5.54 -2.35 0.11
N PRO A 200 6.07 -1.11 0.06
CA PRO A 200 7.49 -0.87 0.29
C PRO A 200 7.97 -1.32 1.68
N LEU A 201 7.11 -1.24 2.69
CA LEU A 201 7.40 -1.72 4.04
C LEU A 201 7.41 -3.25 4.11
N LEU A 202 6.47 -3.92 3.40
CA LEU A 202 6.49 -5.38 3.29
C LEU A 202 7.77 -5.83 2.59
N GLU A 203 8.07 -5.30 1.41
CA GLU A 203 9.25 -5.64 0.60
C GLU A 203 10.55 -5.47 1.39
N ALA A 204 10.71 -4.35 2.10
CA ALA A 204 11.85 -4.11 2.99
C ALA A 204 11.95 -5.17 4.10
N SER A 205 10.82 -5.57 4.71
CA SER A 205 10.78 -6.56 5.79
C SER A 205 11.27 -7.93 5.35
N LEU A 206 11.08 -8.30 4.07
CA LEU A 206 11.49 -9.59 3.52
C LEU A 206 13.02 -9.80 3.59
N THR A 207 13.79 -8.71 3.60
CA THR A 207 15.25 -8.76 3.72
C THR A 207 15.74 -9.20 5.10
N GLY A 208 14.89 -9.07 6.12
CA GLY A 208 15.25 -9.33 7.52
C GLY A 208 16.06 -8.20 8.16
N LYS A 209 16.08 -7.01 7.56
CA LYS A 209 16.68 -5.80 8.13
C LYS A 209 15.64 -5.04 8.97
N PRO A 210 16.05 -4.23 9.95
CA PRO A 210 15.15 -3.41 10.74
C PRO A 210 14.27 -2.50 9.87
N VAL A 211 12.99 -2.42 10.23
CA VAL A 211 12.03 -1.48 9.66
C VAL A 211 11.55 -0.56 10.79
N ILE A 212 11.68 0.75 10.61
CA ILE A 212 11.17 1.79 11.51
C ILE A 212 9.92 2.34 10.84
N PHE A 213 8.78 2.26 11.52
CA PHE A 213 7.48 2.52 10.91
C PHE A 213 6.50 3.14 11.92
N SER A 214 5.51 3.88 11.44
CA SER A 214 4.41 4.39 12.27
C SER A 214 3.56 3.23 12.79
N ALA A 215 3.21 3.21 14.09
CA ALA A 215 2.50 2.11 14.73
C ALA A 215 0.98 2.11 14.40
N TRP A 216 0.61 2.40 13.15
CA TRP A 216 -0.79 2.58 12.74
C TRP A 216 -0.99 2.33 11.25
N SER A 217 -2.18 1.87 10.86
CA SER A 217 -2.68 1.63 9.51
C SER A 217 -2.29 0.27 8.90
N GLY A 218 -2.53 0.07 7.61
CA GLY A 218 -2.54 -1.26 6.98
C GLY A 218 -1.26 -2.08 7.11
N HIS A 219 -0.11 -1.45 7.24
CA HIS A 219 1.15 -2.19 7.38
C HIS A 219 1.35 -2.87 8.76
N VAL A 220 0.50 -2.59 9.74
CA VAL A 220 0.58 -3.29 11.04
C VAL A 220 0.14 -4.76 10.95
N ASP A 221 -0.51 -5.16 9.87
CA ASP A 221 -0.86 -6.57 9.61
C ASP A 221 0.39 -7.46 9.45
N PHE A 222 1.51 -6.89 9.00
CA PHE A 222 2.79 -7.61 8.82
C PHE A 222 3.97 -7.00 9.60
N LEU A 223 3.79 -5.84 10.22
CA LEU A 223 4.74 -5.17 11.12
C LEU A 223 4.07 -4.94 12.47
N PRO A 224 4.11 -5.89 13.41
CA PRO A 224 3.41 -5.76 14.68
C PRO A 224 3.79 -4.49 15.45
N PRO A 225 2.83 -3.70 15.96
CA PRO A 225 3.10 -2.49 16.76
C PRO A 225 3.88 -2.76 18.06
N SER A 226 3.97 -4.01 18.49
CA SER A 226 4.79 -4.43 19.65
C SER A 226 6.30 -4.40 19.38
N LEU A 227 6.73 -4.23 18.13
CA LEU A 227 8.14 -4.06 17.80
C LEU A 227 8.68 -2.74 18.37
N SER A 228 9.87 -2.80 18.94
CA SER A 228 10.53 -1.61 19.51
C SER A 228 10.92 -0.53 18.48
N THR A 229 10.75 -0.81 17.19
CA THR A 229 10.91 0.13 16.08
C THR A 229 9.60 0.72 15.58
N ALA A 230 8.47 0.30 16.13
CA ALA A 230 7.17 0.91 15.90
C ALA A 230 7.15 2.30 16.55
N LEU A 231 6.88 3.32 15.75
CA LEU A 231 6.88 4.70 16.21
C LEU A 231 5.53 5.06 16.81
N GLU A 232 5.55 5.40 18.08
CA GLU A 232 4.37 5.93 18.77
C GLU A 232 4.00 7.32 18.22
N GLY A 233 2.72 7.65 18.34
CA GLY A 233 2.18 8.93 17.88
C GLY A 233 0.75 9.13 18.31
N SER A 234 0.03 9.98 17.61
CA SER A 234 -1.38 10.28 17.86
C SER A 234 -2.12 10.59 16.56
N LEU A 235 -3.43 10.42 16.58
CA LEU A 235 -4.27 10.89 15.48
C LEU A 235 -4.33 12.42 15.50
N THR A 236 -4.11 13.02 14.34
CA THR A 236 -4.19 14.47 14.11
C THR A 236 -5.12 14.73 12.94
N LYS A 237 -5.84 15.84 12.97
CA LYS A 237 -6.72 16.22 11.87
C LYS A 237 -5.90 16.35 10.58
N VAL A 238 -6.41 15.78 9.48
CA VAL A 238 -5.79 15.94 8.16
C VAL A 238 -5.78 17.43 7.80
N PRO A 239 -4.60 18.03 7.52
CA PRO A 239 -4.51 19.44 7.16
C PRO A 239 -5.25 19.71 5.83
N LYS A 240 -5.96 20.85 5.73
CA LYS A 240 -6.65 21.21 4.49
C LYS A 240 -5.74 21.28 3.27
N GLY A 241 -4.47 21.66 3.45
CA GLY A 241 -3.46 21.68 2.39
C GLY A 241 -3.07 20.30 1.85
N SER A 242 -3.42 19.22 2.57
CA SER A 242 -3.20 17.83 2.16
C SER A 242 -4.42 17.23 1.45
N PHE A 243 -5.53 17.97 1.35
CA PHE A 243 -6.76 17.44 0.79
C PHE A 243 -6.60 17.16 -0.70
N MET A 244 -6.70 15.89 -1.05
CA MET A 244 -6.94 15.46 -2.42
C MET A 244 -8.45 15.41 -2.64
N LYS A 245 -8.93 16.05 -3.72
CA LYS A 245 -10.35 16.09 -4.06
C LYS A 245 -10.93 14.66 -4.04
N GLU A 246 -12.07 14.50 -3.38
CA GLU A 246 -12.82 13.24 -3.30
C GLU A 246 -12.15 12.11 -2.50
N MET A 247 -10.98 12.35 -1.87
CA MET A 247 -10.30 11.36 -1.02
C MET A 247 -10.35 11.73 0.46
N TYR A 248 -10.19 13.01 0.78
CA TYR A 248 -10.27 13.49 2.15
C TYR A 248 -11.47 14.42 2.34
N VAL A 249 -12.18 14.23 3.44
CA VAL A 249 -13.28 15.11 3.85
C VAL A 249 -12.98 15.72 5.21
N ASP A 250 -13.64 16.84 5.51
CA ASP A 250 -13.44 17.53 6.78
C ASP A 250 -13.78 16.62 7.96
N GLY A 251 -12.97 16.68 9.00
CA GLY A 251 -13.12 15.82 10.19
C GLY A 251 -12.29 14.53 10.16
N MET A 252 -11.73 14.12 9.02
CA MET A 252 -10.81 12.99 8.98
C MET A 252 -9.53 13.27 9.74
N ALA A 253 -8.99 12.24 10.36
CA ALA A 253 -7.69 12.23 11.00
C ALA A 253 -6.77 11.19 10.38
N TRP A 254 -5.48 11.40 10.53
CA TRP A 254 -4.43 10.46 10.22
C TRP A 254 -3.42 10.38 11.36
N PHE A 255 -2.50 9.44 11.31
CA PHE A 255 -1.54 9.24 12.38
C PHE A 255 -0.31 10.13 12.18
N SER A 256 0.11 10.83 13.24
CA SER A 256 1.35 11.59 13.26
C SER A 256 2.30 11.02 14.31
N VAL A 257 3.50 10.64 13.89
CA VAL A 257 4.50 10.07 14.79
C VAL A 257 5.03 11.12 15.76
N ASN A 258 5.45 10.69 16.94
CA ASN A 258 6.21 11.54 17.87
C ASN A 258 7.66 11.63 17.39
N TYR A 259 8.04 12.74 16.76
CA TYR A 259 9.35 12.91 16.13
C TYR A 259 10.52 12.81 17.13
N SER A 260 10.32 13.24 18.39
CA SER A 260 11.33 13.09 19.42
C SER A 260 11.58 11.63 19.79
N LYS A 261 10.52 10.80 19.83
CA LYS A 261 10.65 9.35 20.01
C LYS A 261 11.23 8.69 18.77
N ALA A 262 10.82 9.10 17.57
CA ALA A 262 11.38 8.63 16.30
C ALA A 262 12.89 8.87 16.21
N ALA A 263 13.37 10.05 16.61
CA ALA A 263 14.78 10.38 16.71
C ALA A 263 15.55 9.40 17.62
N LYS A 264 14.96 9.06 18.78
CA LYS A 264 15.55 8.10 19.72
C LYS A 264 15.62 6.69 19.12
N VAL A 265 14.56 6.24 18.47
CA VAL A 265 14.51 4.92 17.79
C VAL A 265 15.53 4.86 16.67
N MET A 266 15.61 5.87 15.78
CA MET A 266 16.61 5.92 14.71
C MET A 266 18.03 5.85 15.28
N LYS A 267 18.31 6.61 16.35
CA LYS A 267 19.61 6.61 17.02
C LYS A 267 19.93 5.25 17.64
N ASP A 268 18.96 4.60 18.29
CA ASP A 268 19.13 3.29 18.90
C ASP A 268 19.39 2.20 17.85
N VAL A 269 18.63 2.18 16.76
CA VAL A 269 18.85 1.25 15.63
C VAL A 269 20.23 1.45 15.02
N PHE A 270 20.70 2.68 14.88
CA PHE A 270 22.06 2.96 14.37
C PHE A 270 23.15 2.42 15.30
N ILE A 271 23.04 2.70 16.60
CA ILE A 271 24.08 2.33 17.59
C ILE A 271 24.04 0.82 17.90
N ASN A 272 22.85 0.28 18.08
CA ASN A 272 22.60 -1.07 18.58
C ASN A 272 22.07 -2.02 17.49
N TYR A 273 22.49 -1.82 16.24
CA TYR A 273 21.99 -2.55 15.05
C TYR A 273 21.90 -4.07 15.24
N LYS A 274 22.94 -4.67 15.87
CA LYS A 274 23.02 -6.13 16.09
C LYS A 274 21.89 -6.65 16.99
N LYS A 275 21.34 -5.84 17.88
CA LYS A 275 20.20 -6.18 18.74
C LYS A 275 18.93 -6.44 17.94
N TYR A 276 18.74 -5.71 16.83
CA TYR A 276 17.55 -5.78 16.01
C TYR A 276 17.59 -6.89 14.96
N THR A 277 18.77 -7.27 14.51
CA THR A 277 18.97 -8.25 13.43
C THR A 277 18.25 -9.58 13.66
N PRO A 278 18.32 -10.25 14.84
CA PRO A 278 17.61 -11.52 15.05
C PRO A 278 16.09 -11.38 14.94
N ILE A 279 15.53 -10.31 15.51
CA ILE A 279 14.09 -10.03 15.54
C ILE A 279 13.57 -9.88 14.12
N PHE A 280 14.22 -9.03 13.33
CA PHE A 280 13.79 -8.75 11.95
C PHE A 280 14.11 -9.90 10.99
N ASN A 281 15.15 -10.68 11.24
CA ASN A 281 15.37 -11.91 10.50
C ASN A 281 14.23 -12.92 10.70
N GLN A 282 13.71 -13.05 11.93
CA GLN A 282 12.58 -13.93 12.22
C GLN A 282 11.29 -13.38 11.59
N LEU A 283 11.04 -12.08 11.74
CA LEU A 283 9.89 -11.40 11.10
C LEU A 283 9.92 -11.58 9.58
N GLY A 284 11.07 -11.34 8.95
CA GLY A 284 11.22 -11.50 7.50
C GLY A 284 10.99 -12.95 7.05
N LYS A 285 11.40 -13.96 7.83
CA LYS A 285 11.07 -15.37 7.55
C LYS A 285 9.55 -15.59 7.57
N THR A 286 8.87 -15.04 8.58
CA THR A 286 7.41 -15.14 8.72
C THR A 286 6.71 -14.48 7.55
N ASN A 287 7.10 -13.25 7.20
CA ASN A 287 6.47 -12.50 6.11
C ASN A 287 6.68 -13.16 4.75
N ARG A 288 7.88 -13.74 4.49
CA ARG A 288 8.13 -14.51 3.25
C ARG A 288 7.24 -15.72 3.07
N VAL A 289 6.70 -16.28 4.15
CA VAL A 289 5.77 -17.42 4.07
C VAL A 289 4.32 -16.96 3.98
N LYS A 290 3.96 -15.92 4.72
CA LYS A 290 2.55 -15.51 4.90
C LYS A 290 2.01 -14.61 3.77
N PHE A 291 2.86 -13.73 3.21
CA PHE A 291 2.41 -12.65 2.33
C PHE A 291 2.85 -12.84 0.87
N THR A 292 2.95 -14.08 0.40
CA THR A 292 3.25 -14.39 -1.00
C THR A 292 2.08 -14.12 -1.91
N ARG A 293 2.34 -13.88 -3.21
CA ARG A 293 1.30 -13.79 -4.24
C ARG A 293 0.50 -15.11 -4.34
N ALA A 294 1.17 -16.25 -4.16
CA ALA A 294 0.50 -17.55 -4.14
C ALA A 294 -0.53 -17.63 -3.00
N LYS A 295 -0.16 -17.22 -1.78
CA LYS A 295 -1.06 -17.19 -0.63
C LYS A 295 -2.20 -16.18 -0.79
N MET A 296 -1.94 -15.04 -1.42
CA MET A 296 -2.99 -14.10 -1.80
C MET A 296 -3.99 -14.76 -2.76
N GLY A 297 -3.50 -15.49 -3.77
CA GLY A 297 -4.35 -16.21 -4.73
C GLY A 297 -5.22 -17.28 -4.06
N GLU A 298 -4.65 -18.10 -3.17
CA GLU A 298 -5.41 -19.08 -2.38
C GLU A 298 -6.53 -18.40 -1.58
N LYS A 299 -6.21 -17.33 -0.87
CA LYS A 299 -7.19 -16.57 -0.08
C LYS A 299 -8.27 -15.90 -0.94
N PHE A 300 -7.91 -15.41 -2.14
CA PHE A 300 -8.87 -14.85 -3.07
C PHE A 300 -9.89 -15.90 -3.54
N ILE A 301 -9.42 -17.09 -3.92
CA ILE A 301 -10.29 -18.21 -4.31
C ILE A 301 -11.23 -18.56 -3.15
N GLU A 302 -10.72 -18.69 -1.94
CA GLU A 302 -11.52 -18.97 -0.75
C GLU A 302 -12.63 -17.93 -0.50
N ILE A 303 -12.32 -16.64 -0.67
CA ILE A 303 -13.29 -15.55 -0.55
C ILE A 303 -14.37 -15.67 -1.63
N VAL A 304 -13.97 -15.90 -2.87
CA VAL A 304 -14.89 -15.98 -4.02
C VAL A 304 -15.81 -17.21 -3.89
N ASP A 305 -15.24 -18.38 -3.59
CA ASP A 305 -16.01 -19.63 -3.44
C ASP A 305 -17.07 -19.50 -2.36
N ARG A 306 -16.73 -18.86 -1.24
CA ARG A 306 -17.68 -18.60 -0.13
C ARG A 306 -18.81 -17.65 -0.52
N MET A 307 -18.55 -16.71 -1.42
CA MET A 307 -19.54 -15.71 -1.85
C MET A 307 -20.43 -16.18 -3.01
N ILE A 308 -19.87 -16.95 -3.95
CA ILE A 308 -20.61 -17.39 -5.14
C ILE A 308 -21.47 -18.64 -4.84
N GLY A 309 -21.10 -19.41 -3.82
CA GLY A 309 -21.72 -20.69 -3.53
C GLY A 309 -21.49 -21.71 -4.66
N ASP A 310 -22.28 -22.78 -4.65
CA ASP A 310 -22.20 -23.79 -5.72
C ASP A 310 -22.67 -23.18 -7.05
N VAL A 311 -21.74 -22.81 -7.91
CA VAL A 311 -22.07 -22.43 -9.29
C VAL A 311 -22.69 -23.67 -9.95
N PRO A 312 -23.93 -23.61 -10.48
CA PRO A 312 -24.52 -24.72 -11.19
C PRO A 312 -23.55 -25.16 -12.29
N GLN A 313 -23.13 -26.43 -12.26
CA GLN A 313 -22.28 -26.96 -13.31
C GLN A 313 -22.97 -26.75 -14.66
N ALA A 314 -22.24 -26.22 -15.64
CA ALA A 314 -22.76 -26.03 -16.96
C ALA A 314 -23.37 -27.35 -17.45
N VAL A 315 -24.68 -27.35 -17.65
CA VAL A 315 -25.38 -28.52 -18.18
C VAL A 315 -24.85 -28.75 -19.58
N SER A 316 -24.16 -29.87 -19.78
CA SER A 316 -23.69 -30.26 -21.10
C SER A 316 -24.93 -30.44 -21.99
N LEU A 317 -25.21 -29.45 -22.84
CA LEU A 317 -26.26 -29.54 -23.84
C LEU A 317 -25.84 -30.61 -24.86
N LYS A 318 -26.43 -31.80 -24.75
CA LYS A 318 -26.31 -32.80 -25.83
C LYS A 318 -27.12 -32.28 -27.01
N LEU A 319 -26.44 -31.74 -27.98
CA LEU A 319 -27.09 -31.40 -29.25
C LEU A 319 -27.79 -32.63 -29.84
N PRO A 320 -29.03 -32.50 -30.30
CA PRO A 320 -29.73 -33.61 -30.94
C PRO A 320 -28.92 -34.03 -32.18
N LYS A 321 -28.77 -35.34 -32.35
CA LYS A 321 -28.08 -35.88 -33.55
C LYS A 321 -28.81 -35.43 -34.80
N LEU A 322 -28.11 -34.78 -35.73
CA LEU A 322 -28.62 -34.44 -37.04
C LEU A 322 -29.06 -35.74 -37.74
N LYS A 323 -30.34 -35.88 -38.06
CA LYS A 323 -30.83 -36.92 -38.97
C LYS A 323 -30.67 -36.43 -40.39
N LYS A 324 -30.00 -37.24 -41.24
CA LYS A 324 -29.96 -37.02 -42.69
C LYS A 324 -31.37 -37.12 -43.22
N ILE A 325 -31.89 -36.07 -43.81
CA ILE A 325 -33.17 -36.11 -44.53
C ILE A 325 -32.85 -36.60 -45.93
N ASP A 326 -33.15 -37.86 -46.21
CA ASP A 326 -33.07 -38.35 -47.57
C ASP A 326 -34.20 -37.72 -48.37
N GLY A 327 -33.82 -37.02 -49.46
CA GLY A 327 -34.73 -36.25 -50.30
C GLY A 327 -35.79 -37.15 -50.96
N GLY A 328 -36.99 -37.08 -50.42
CA GLY A 328 -38.18 -37.74 -51.00
C GLY A 328 -39.44 -37.27 -50.29
N GLN A 329 -40.22 -36.43 -51.02
CA GLN A 329 -41.59 -35.96 -50.75
C GLN A 329 -41.78 -34.80 -49.77
N THR A 330 -42.16 -33.69 -50.37
CA THR A 330 -42.75 -32.52 -49.69
C THR A 330 -44.11 -32.85 -49.08
N GLY A 331 -44.12 -33.35 -47.88
CA GLY A 331 -45.31 -33.41 -47.03
C GLY A 331 -45.28 -32.29 -46.02
N ALA A 332 -46.29 -31.44 -45.95
CA ALA A 332 -46.41 -30.36 -45.00
C ALA A 332 -46.26 -30.88 -43.57
N ILE A 333 -45.22 -30.42 -42.87
CA ILE A 333 -44.97 -30.71 -41.46
C ILE A 333 -46.02 -29.96 -40.66
N LYS A 334 -46.96 -30.65 -40.00
CA LYS A 334 -47.81 -30.06 -38.95
C LYS A 334 -46.94 -29.81 -37.71
N PRO A 335 -47.01 -28.62 -37.12
CA PRO A 335 -46.27 -28.35 -35.87
C PRO A 335 -46.76 -29.25 -34.73
N PRO A 336 -45.88 -29.69 -33.81
CA PRO A 336 -46.23 -30.50 -32.68
C PRO A 336 -47.17 -29.73 -31.72
N LYS A 337 -48.19 -30.40 -31.27
CA LYS A 337 -49.27 -29.88 -30.38
C LYS A 337 -48.85 -29.96 -28.92
N ASP A 338 -47.72 -29.59 -28.48
CA ASP A 338 -47.41 -29.37 -27.08
C ASP A 338 -46.10 -28.64 -26.98
N GLU A 339 -46.16 -27.29 -26.92
CA GLU A 339 -45.06 -26.45 -26.43
C GLU A 339 -45.05 -26.48 -24.91
N PRO A 340 -43.93 -26.86 -24.27
CA PRO A 340 -43.76 -26.58 -22.84
C PRO A 340 -43.71 -25.05 -22.66
N LYS A 341 -44.59 -24.52 -21.81
CA LYS A 341 -44.57 -23.09 -21.41
C LYS A 341 -43.23 -22.77 -20.76
N VAL A 342 -42.33 -22.16 -21.52
CA VAL A 342 -41.15 -21.51 -20.99
C VAL A 342 -41.62 -20.27 -20.22
N LYS A 343 -41.59 -20.36 -18.91
CA LYS A 343 -41.67 -19.16 -18.06
C LYS A 343 -40.29 -18.53 -18.03
N ASP A 344 -40.27 -17.23 -18.24
CA ASP A 344 -39.16 -16.30 -18.07
C ASP A 344 -38.12 -16.26 -19.19
N VAL A 345 -38.45 -15.47 -20.20
CA VAL A 345 -37.47 -14.94 -21.18
C VAL A 345 -36.78 -13.73 -20.54
N ILE A 346 -35.53 -13.90 -20.16
CA ILE A 346 -34.66 -12.77 -19.78
C ILE A 346 -34.45 -11.90 -21.03
N LYS A 347 -35.07 -10.72 -21.07
CA LYS A 347 -34.82 -9.72 -22.11
C LYS A 347 -33.48 -9.05 -21.84
N LEU A 348 -32.48 -9.37 -22.66
CA LEU A 348 -31.21 -8.66 -22.70
C LEU A 348 -31.43 -7.17 -23.10
N PRO A 349 -30.80 -6.22 -22.44
CA PRO A 349 -30.92 -4.82 -22.82
C PRO A 349 -30.29 -4.56 -24.20
N LYS A 350 -31.00 -3.83 -25.05
CA LYS A 350 -30.48 -3.42 -26.36
C LYS A 350 -29.33 -2.41 -26.20
N LEU A 351 -28.16 -2.74 -26.74
CA LEU A 351 -27.03 -1.81 -26.88
C LEU A 351 -27.47 -0.60 -27.71
N ARG A 352 -27.45 0.60 -27.13
CA ARG A 352 -27.54 1.86 -27.87
C ARG A 352 -26.15 2.21 -28.38
N LYS A 353 -26.03 2.41 -29.72
CA LYS A 353 -24.88 3.10 -30.30
C LYS A 353 -24.88 4.54 -29.79
N MET A 354 -23.77 4.98 -29.24
CA MET A 354 -23.41 6.39 -29.14
C MET A 354 -22.83 6.88 -30.45
#